data_76c8d27f7bb40db54ce797626e309d47
#
_entry.id   76c8d27f7bb40db54ce797626e309d47
#
_cell.length_a   1.000
_cell.length_b   1.000
_cell.length_c   1.000
_cell.angle_alpha   90.00
_cell.angle_beta   90.00
_cell.angle_gamma   90.00
#
_symmetry.space_group_name_H-M   'P 1'
#
loop_
_entity.id
_entity.type
_entity.pdbx_description
1 polymer ?
#
loop_
_entity_poly.entity_id
_entity_poly.type
_entity_poly.pdbx_seq_one_letter_code
_entity_poly.pdbx_strand_id
1 'polypeptide(L)'
;AGERCVADAGIDWRFYDVYCDNPVAYQNNRTDATATDPQKGTYYNYYRLRTRPWARVDLDDRYGLYGRLANEFRVYDNNKQTYPFPHELFIDNLYVDFRDLWQDRLSVRAGRQDLKYGAGRVIRDGTPGDISRSFYFDAVKTEVRVSEKSTLDLVGIWQRPEDPWTVGNENVDLTKYQAREGGNDLTERAALAYYCNRERKEFPYELYYVYKDESRWLAANGARLPERRYHTAGVRLIPRFSEHWTAEAELAGQYGTIGDSGSVGERDIAGWMGYGGTTYTVTEWKWKPYVTAATLVLSGDDERFDDPNASGTDTGWNPVFGRGVWTSDIMSAAYANYRLSNLIYPHVETGLNFADGHSVSLQGGPQFVCERDNSNGDSFRGYLGVLRYLFPLVRESKKRRGAVRGVVKLEVLEAGDYYGEPDLAYYLRFEIHAQL
;
A
#
# COMPACT_ATOMS: atom_id res chain seq x y z
N ALA A 1 37.65 -23.36 -8.34
CA ALA A 1 36.38 -22.90 -8.78
C ALA A 1 36.57 -21.43 -9.15
N GLY A 2 36.37 -21.06 -10.41
CA GLY A 2 36.50 -19.68 -10.85
C GLY A 2 35.30 -18.87 -10.35
N GLU A 3 35.54 -17.66 -9.90
CA GLU A 3 34.49 -16.71 -9.52
C GLU A 3 33.51 -16.55 -10.69
N ARG A 4 32.25 -16.86 -10.46
CA ARG A 4 31.20 -16.75 -11.47
C ARG A 4 30.50 -15.42 -11.32
N CYS A 5 30.77 -14.48 -12.23
CA CYS A 5 30.03 -13.24 -12.34
C CYS A 5 28.86 -13.43 -13.29
N VAL A 6 27.65 -13.17 -12.84
CA VAL A 6 26.42 -13.19 -13.64
C VAL A 6 25.81 -11.81 -13.63
N ALA A 7 25.56 -11.25 -14.81
CA ALA A 7 24.85 -9.97 -14.97
C ALA A 7 23.51 -10.21 -15.66
N ASP A 8 22.48 -9.52 -15.21
CA ASP A 8 21.13 -9.51 -15.77
C ASP A 8 20.58 -8.08 -15.78
N ALA A 9 19.71 -7.78 -16.74
CA ALA A 9 19.09 -6.47 -16.85
C ALA A 9 17.71 -6.58 -17.50
N GLY A 10 16.85 -5.63 -17.24
CA GLY A 10 15.53 -5.60 -17.84
C GLY A 10 14.83 -4.27 -17.61
N ILE A 11 13.57 -4.24 -17.95
CA ILE A 11 12.72 -3.07 -17.81
C ILE A 11 11.34 -3.48 -17.29
N ASP A 12 10.85 -2.76 -16.27
CA ASP A 12 9.44 -2.78 -15.85
C ASP A 12 8.79 -1.52 -16.42
N TRP A 13 7.84 -1.72 -17.33
CA TRP A 13 7.13 -0.63 -17.97
C TRP A 13 5.63 -0.77 -17.69
N ARG A 14 4.98 0.35 -17.36
CA ARG A 14 3.58 0.38 -17.05
C ARG A 14 2.92 1.61 -17.64
N PHE A 15 1.84 1.37 -18.33
CA PHE A 15 0.92 2.40 -18.79
C PHE A 15 -0.46 2.12 -18.20
N TYR A 16 -1.15 3.15 -17.76
CA TYR A 16 -2.57 3.07 -17.53
C TYR A 16 -3.29 4.38 -17.80
N ASP A 17 -4.52 4.22 -18.18
CA ASP A 17 -5.51 5.25 -18.40
C ASP A 17 -6.59 5.13 -17.33
N VAL A 18 -6.94 6.25 -16.69
CA VAL A 18 -7.89 6.34 -15.60
C VAL A 18 -8.94 7.37 -15.92
N TYR A 19 -10.18 6.94 -15.84
CA TYR A 19 -11.34 7.79 -15.79
C TYR A 19 -11.95 7.71 -14.39
N CYS A 20 -12.16 8.84 -13.72
CA CYS A 20 -12.77 8.91 -12.41
C CYS A 20 -13.81 10.02 -12.38
N ASP A 21 -15.02 9.68 -11.97
CA ASP A 21 -16.14 10.58 -11.80
C ASP A 21 -16.51 10.70 -10.31
N ASN A 22 -16.86 11.90 -9.88
CA ASN A 22 -17.18 12.25 -8.51
C ASN A 22 -16.10 11.89 -7.45
N PRO A 23 -14.80 11.97 -7.73
CA PRO A 23 -13.80 11.66 -6.73
C PRO A 23 -13.79 12.65 -5.56
N VAL A 24 -14.27 13.86 -5.81
CA VAL A 24 -14.22 15.00 -4.88
C VAL A 24 -15.44 15.06 -3.98
N ALA A 25 -16.55 14.41 -4.33
CA ALA A 25 -17.73 14.34 -3.45
C ALA A 25 -17.37 13.75 -2.08
N TYR A 26 -16.35 12.91 -2.02
CA TYR A 26 -15.86 12.29 -0.78
C TYR A 26 -14.78 13.09 -0.07
N GLN A 27 -14.22 14.10 -0.71
CA GLN A 27 -13.24 15.01 -0.11
C GLN A 27 -13.91 16.20 0.60
N ASN A 28 -15.15 16.48 0.29
CA ASN A 28 -15.86 17.70 0.75
C ASN A 28 -16.31 17.65 2.22
N ASN A 29 -16.19 16.53 2.92
CA ASN A 29 -16.27 16.51 4.38
C ASN A 29 -15.01 17.05 5.06
N ARG A 30 -14.05 17.53 4.30
CA ARG A 30 -12.98 18.36 4.83
C ARG A 30 -13.54 19.74 5.14
N THR A 31 -13.45 20.13 6.38
CA THR A 31 -13.87 21.47 6.88
C THR A 31 -13.09 22.64 6.27
N ASP A 32 -12.09 22.38 5.47
CA ASP A 32 -11.29 23.32 4.68
C ASP A 32 -11.81 23.49 3.25
N ALA A 33 -12.92 22.86 2.87
CA ALA A 33 -13.60 23.22 1.65
C ALA A 33 -14.17 24.65 1.79
N THR A 34 -13.33 25.63 1.55
CA THR A 34 -13.82 26.95 1.16
C THR A 34 -14.74 26.71 -0.04
N ALA A 35 -15.99 27.15 0.08
CA ALA A 35 -17.13 26.84 -0.76
C ALA A 35 -16.99 27.18 -2.26
N THR A 36 -15.80 27.21 -2.78
CA THR A 36 -15.44 27.60 -4.15
C THR A 36 -14.52 26.60 -4.84
N ASP A 37 -14.48 25.33 -4.38
CA ASP A 37 -13.73 24.33 -5.14
C ASP A 37 -14.48 24.02 -6.44
N PRO A 38 -13.98 24.47 -7.61
CA PRO A 38 -14.63 24.26 -8.89
C PRO A 38 -14.61 22.79 -9.35
N GLN A 39 -14.17 21.87 -8.52
CA GLN A 39 -14.05 20.44 -8.83
C GLN A 39 -15.21 19.60 -8.28
N LYS A 40 -16.13 20.17 -7.54
CA LYS A 40 -17.34 19.48 -7.09
C LYS A 40 -18.17 19.03 -8.30
N GLY A 41 -18.34 17.74 -8.47
CA GLY A 41 -19.07 17.16 -9.59
C GLY A 41 -18.30 17.12 -10.91
N THR A 42 -16.98 17.26 -10.89
CA THR A 42 -16.15 17.12 -12.09
C THR A 42 -15.51 15.74 -12.15
N TYR A 43 -15.47 15.19 -13.34
CA TYR A 43 -14.67 14.01 -13.62
C TYR A 43 -13.21 14.41 -13.84
N TYR A 44 -12.26 13.51 -13.58
CA TYR A 44 -10.91 13.65 -14.06
C TYR A 44 -10.47 12.41 -14.86
N ASN A 45 -9.74 12.68 -15.91
CA ASN A 45 -9.16 11.68 -16.77
C ASN A 45 -7.66 11.91 -16.82
N TYR A 46 -6.87 10.85 -16.61
CA TYR A 46 -5.42 10.93 -16.75
C TYR A 46 -4.84 9.62 -17.22
N TYR A 47 -3.77 9.70 -17.96
CA TYR A 47 -2.91 8.56 -18.19
C TYR A 47 -1.58 8.72 -17.44
N ARG A 48 -1.03 7.59 -17.06
CA ARG A 48 0.21 7.48 -16.31
C ARG A 48 1.18 6.54 -17.00
N LEU A 49 2.41 7.00 -17.13
CA LEU A 49 3.52 6.18 -17.57
C LEU A 49 4.50 5.96 -16.42
N ARG A 50 5.00 4.76 -16.33
CA ARG A 50 6.11 4.40 -15.44
C ARG A 50 7.10 3.53 -16.20
N THR A 51 8.37 3.95 -16.20
CA THR A 51 9.46 3.24 -16.83
C THR A 51 10.55 3.01 -15.80
N ARG A 52 10.89 1.73 -15.55
CA ARG A 52 11.88 1.33 -14.54
C ARG A 52 12.89 0.34 -15.13
N PRO A 53 13.97 0.83 -15.78
CA PRO A 53 15.09 -0.02 -16.14
C PRO A 53 15.84 -0.46 -14.88
N TRP A 54 16.28 -1.72 -14.88
CA TRP A 54 17.03 -2.30 -13.78
C TRP A 54 18.20 -3.14 -14.27
N ALA A 55 19.21 -3.27 -13.42
CA ALA A 55 20.33 -4.17 -13.62
C ALA A 55 20.70 -4.86 -12.32
N ARG A 56 21.22 -6.06 -12.44
CA ARG A 56 21.72 -6.89 -11.34
C ARG A 56 23.07 -7.51 -11.74
N VAL A 57 23.98 -7.54 -10.79
CA VAL A 57 25.26 -8.26 -10.91
C VAL A 57 25.39 -9.16 -9.67
N ASP A 58 25.58 -10.45 -9.88
CA ASP A 58 25.86 -11.43 -8.84
C ASP A 58 27.29 -11.93 -8.98
N LEU A 59 28.05 -11.86 -7.88
CA LEU A 59 29.40 -12.42 -7.74
C LEU A 59 29.30 -13.67 -6.89
N ASP A 60 29.59 -14.79 -7.48
CA ASP A 60 29.27 -16.09 -6.90
C ASP A 60 27.83 -16.09 -6.36
N ASP A 61 27.26 -17.02 -5.82
CA ASP A 61 25.89 -16.95 -5.30
C ASP A 61 25.75 -16.12 -4.01
N ARG A 62 26.86 -15.54 -3.52
CA ARG A 62 26.94 -14.86 -2.22
C ARG A 62 26.74 -13.36 -2.23
N TYR A 63 27.19 -12.68 -3.27
CA TYR A 63 27.15 -11.22 -3.34
C TYR A 63 26.31 -10.77 -4.50
N GLY A 64 25.48 -9.78 -4.28
CA GLY A 64 24.67 -9.18 -5.35
C GLY A 64 24.65 -7.66 -5.25
N LEU A 65 24.63 -7.01 -6.41
CA LEU A 65 24.36 -5.60 -6.54
C LEU A 65 23.13 -5.45 -7.43
N TYR A 66 22.15 -4.69 -7.01
CA TYR A 66 20.95 -4.38 -7.77
C TYR A 66 20.74 -2.89 -7.85
N GLY A 67 20.39 -2.39 -9.03
CA GLY A 67 19.99 -1.02 -9.25
C GLY A 67 18.76 -0.93 -10.15
N ARG A 68 17.84 -0.03 -9.82
CA ARG A 68 16.65 0.30 -10.60
C ARG A 68 16.43 1.81 -10.60
N LEU A 69 16.32 2.37 -11.78
CA LEU A 69 15.91 3.76 -11.97
C LEU A 69 14.41 3.81 -12.22
N ALA A 70 13.78 4.93 -11.93
CA ALA A 70 12.38 5.15 -12.26
C ALA A 70 12.16 6.55 -12.82
N ASN A 71 11.36 6.59 -13.90
CA ASN A 71 10.68 7.77 -14.37
C ASN A 71 9.18 7.49 -14.31
N GLU A 72 8.42 8.39 -13.69
CA GLU A 72 7.01 8.20 -13.50
C GLU A 72 6.28 9.55 -13.53
N PHE A 73 5.28 9.68 -14.41
CA PHE A 73 4.51 10.90 -14.55
C PHE A 73 3.05 10.64 -14.92
N ARG A 74 2.21 11.64 -14.68
CA ARG A 74 0.81 11.66 -15.09
C ARG A 74 0.56 12.81 -16.05
N VAL A 75 -0.36 12.60 -16.95
CA VAL A 75 -0.91 13.65 -17.82
C VAL A 75 -2.41 13.66 -17.65
N TYR A 76 -2.95 14.77 -17.19
CA TYR A 76 -4.38 14.99 -17.03
C TYR A 76 -4.96 15.57 -18.33
N ASP A 77 -6.05 14.98 -18.78
CA ASP A 77 -6.70 15.37 -20.02
C ASP A 77 -7.66 16.56 -19.82
N ASN A 78 -8.32 16.61 -18.69
CA ASN A 78 -9.45 17.51 -18.47
C ASN A 78 -9.31 18.49 -17.30
N ASN A 79 -8.21 18.51 -16.60
CA ASN A 79 -7.95 19.53 -15.61
C ASN A 79 -6.54 20.11 -15.76
N LYS A 80 -6.35 21.33 -15.25
CA LYS A 80 -5.06 22.02 -15.33
C LYS A 80 -4.00 21.49 -14.35
N GLN A 81 -4.29 20.40 -13.66
CA GLN A 81 -3.28 19.75 -12.81
C GLN A 81 -2.30 19.03 -13.70
N THR A 82 -1.13 19.61 -13.86
CA THR A 82 0.01 18.92 -14.43
C THR A 82 0.74 18.23 -13.31
N TYR A 83 0.97 16.93 -13.45
CA TYR A 83 1.94 16.27 -12.59
C TYR A 83 3.32 16.85 -12.90
N PRO A 84 4.00 17.46 -11.93
CA PRO A 84 5.07 18.40 -12.24
C PRO A 84 6.38 17.77 -12.70
N PHE A 85 6.45 16.44 -12.87
CA PHE A 85 7.71 15.74 -12.99
C PHE A 85 7.88 14.80 -14.20
N PRO A 86 7.49 15.18 -15.44
CA PRO A 86 7.70 14.31 -16.59
C PRO A 86 9.18 14.05 -16.88
N HIS A 87 10.07 14.89 -16.35
CA HIS A 87 11.53 14.81 -16.54
C HIS A 87 12.28 14.26 -15.33
N GLU A 88 11.55 13.88 -14.27
CA GLU A 88 12.17 13.33 -13.08
C GLU A 88 12.71 11.93 -13.37
N LEU A 89 13.97 11.72 -13.02
CA LEU A 89 14.59 10.41 -12.97
C LEU A 89 15.17 10.22 -11.56
N PHE A 90 14.79 9.15 -10.88
CA PHE A 90 15.27 8.85 -9.54
C PHE A 90 15.70 7.41 -9.39
N ILE A 91 16.54 7.17 -8.40
CA ILE A 91 16.93 5.81 -8.00
C ILE A 91 15.80 5.23 -7.17
N ASP A 92 15.08 4.28 -7.74
CA ASP A 92 13.96 3.60 -7.10
C ASP A 92 14.43 2.47 -6.19
N ASN A 93 15.44 1.71 -6.63
CA ASN A 93 16.13 0.71 -5.83
C ASN A 93 17.64 0.79 -6.06
N LEU A 94 18.42 0.64 -4.99
CA LEU A 94 19.87 0.47 -5.04
C LEU A 94 20.32 -0.23 -3.75
N TYR A 95 20.67 -1.50 -3.85
CA TYR A 95 21.09 -2.29 -2.70
C TYR A 95 22.17 -3.32 -3.02
N VAL A 96 22.84 -3.73 -1.96
CA VAL A 96 23.77 -4.85 -1.97
C VAL A 96 23.19 -6.01 -1.18
N ASP A 97 23.38 -7.22 -1.69
CA ASP A 97 23.03 -8.48 -1.03
C ASP A 97 24.28 -9.21 -0.56
N PHE A 98 24.25 -9.70 0.67
CA PHE A 98 25.16 -10.67 1.24
C PHE A 98 24.35 -11.90 1.62
N ARG A 99 24.58 -13.04 0.96
CA ARG A 99 23.78 -14.25 1.11
C ARG A 99 24.61 -15.37 1.73
N ASP A 100 23.89 -16.33 2.30
CA ASP A 100 24.45 -17.59 2.82
C ASP A 100 25.63 -17.38 3.78
N LEU A 101 25.51 -16.34 4.60
CA LEU A 101 26.41 -16.09 5.71
C LEU A 101 26.09 -17.06 6.86
N TRP A 102 27.06 -17.29 7.72
CA TRP A 102 26.90 -18.08 8.92
C TRP A 102 26.21 -19.44 8.68
N GLN A 103 26.87 -20.30 7.89
CA GLN A 103 26.38 -21.64 7.54
C GLN A 103 25.01 -21.60 6.83
N ASP A 104 24.86 -20.71 5.87
CA ASP A 104 23.68 -20.52 5.03
C ASP A 104 22.41 -20.13 5.81
N ARG A 105 22.57 -19.60 7.04
CA ARG A 105 21.43 -19.18 7.89
C ARG A 105 21.15 -17.70 7.89
N LEU A 106 22.06 -16.89 7.38
CA LEU A 106 21.96 -15.44 7.45
C LEU A 106 22.12 -14.84 6.07
N SER A 107 21.21 -13.93 5.71
CA SER A 107 21.35 -13.06 4.55
C SER A 107 21.08 -11.60 4.94
N VAL A 108 21.84 -10.68 4.37
CA VAL A 108 21.70 -9.25 4.65
C VAL A 108 21.53 -8.51 3.34
N ARG A 109 20.52 -7.64 3.29
CA ARG A 109 20.33 -6.65 2.21
C ARG A 109 20.44 -5.26 2.80
N ALA A 110 21.29 -4.41 2.22
CA ALA A 110 21.48 -3.05 2.66
C ALA A 110 21.34 -2.08 1.50
N GLY A 111 20.52 -1.05 1.67
CA GLY A 111 20.27 0.00 0.70
C GLY A 111 18.79 0.24 0.43
N ARG A 112 18.51 0.97 -0.63
CA ARG A 112 17.16 1.31 -1.08
C ARG A 112 16.50 0.09 -1.72
N GLN A 113 15.37 -0.33 -1.19
CA GLN A 113 14.72 -1.59 -1.55
C GLN A 113 13.20 -1.54 -1.38
N ASP A 114 12.52 -2.48 -2.04
CA ASP A 114 11.10 -2.73 -1.81
C ASP A 114 10.92 -3.66 -0.61
N LEU A 115 9.93 -3.39 0.24
CA LEU A 115 9.54 -4.24 1.37
C LEU A 115 8.05 -4.53 1.31
N LYS A 116 7.69 -5.80 1.42
CA LYS A 116 6.30 -6.23 1.55
C LYS A 116 6.21 -7.42 2.48
N TYR A 117 5.37 -7.33 3.49
CA TYR A 117 5.13 -8.38 4.45
C TYR A 117 3.66 -8.78 4.52
N GLY A 118 3.42 -10.07 4.63
CA GLY A 118 2.07 -10.63 4.71
C GLY A 118 1.19 -10.26 3.51
N ALA A 119 -0.02 -9.82 3.80
CA ALA A 119 -0.94 -9.30 2.80
C ALA A 119 -0.65 -7.84 2.38
N GLY A 120 0.33 -7.21 3.00
CA GLY A 120 0.68 -5.81 2.75
C GLY A 120 -0.20 -4.79 3.46
N ARG A 121 -0.91 -5.20 4.52
CA ARG A 121 -1.77 -4.30 5.29
C ARG A 121 -0.98 -3.36 6.20
N VAL A 122 0.16 -3.83 6.71
CA VAL A 122 1.03 -3.07 7.63
C VAL A 122 2.27 -2.56 6.94
N ILE A 123 2.94 -3.39 6.15
CA ILE A 123 4.13 -3.02 5.38
C ILE A 123 3.97 -3.49 3.94
N ARG A 124 3.99 -2.52 3.05
CA ARG A 124 3.95 -2.76 1.62
C ARG A 124 4.94 -1.87 0.94
N ASP A 125 5.67 -2.45 -0.03
CA ASP A 125 6.51 -1.67 -0.90
C ASP A 125 5.72 -0.51 -1.48
N GLY A 126 6.41 0.54 -1.69
CA GLY A 126 5.79 1.70 -2.21
C GLY A 126 5.48 1.67 -3.68
N THR A 127 5.31 0.55 -4.30
CA THR A 127 4.74 0.49 -5.64
C THR A 127 3.24 0.17 -5.53
N PRO A 128 2.45 1.02 -4.90
CA PRO A 128 1.02 0.89 -4.97
C PRO A 128 0.63 1.14 -6.41
N GLY A 129 -0.31 0.47 -6.81
CA GLY A 129 -0.74 0.59 -8.11
C GLY A 129 -0.88 1.98 -8.62
N ASP A 130 -1.19 3.06 -7.85
CA ASP A 130 -2.01 3.97 -8.57
C ASP A 130 -2.02 5.43 -8.20
N ILE A 131 -1.47 5.83 -7.06
CA ILE A 131 -1.81 7.18 -6.58
C ILE A 131 -0.64 8.14 -6.64
N SER A 132 0.60 7.65 -6.57
CA SER A 132 1.77 8.49 -6.42
C SER A 132 3.01 7.89 -7.07
N ARG A 133 4.10 8.62 -7.02
CA ARG A 133 5.46 8.19 -7.30
C ARG A 133 5.78 6.87 -6.59
N SER A 134 6.57 6.02 -7.21
CA SER A 134 7.03 4.78 -6.57
C SER A 134 7.67 5.06 -5.22
N PHE A 135 7.34 4.25 -4.24
CA PHE A 135 7.95 4.30 -2.92
C PHE A 135 9.07 3.28 -2.82
N TYR A 136 9.94 3.48 -1.89
CA TYR A 136 11.03 2.60 -1.55
C TYR A 136 11.31 2.70 -0.04
N PHE A 137 12.14 1.82 0.43
CA PHE A 137 12.64 1.86 1.79
C PHE A 137 14.16 1.95 1.78
N ASP A 138 14.72 3.00 2.39
CA ASP A 138 16.14 3.05 2.73
C ASP A 138 16.30 2.22 4.01
N ALA A 139 16.85 1.00 3.87
CA ALA A 139 16.78 -0.01 4.91
C ALA A 139 17.97 -0.97 4.92
N VAL A 140 18.17 -1.57 6.09
CA VAL A 140 18.98 -2.79 6.23
C VAL A 140 18.04 -3.91 6.67
N LYS A 141 17.95 -4.95 5.87
CA LYS A 141 17.18 -6.16 6.14
C LYS A 141 18.14 -7.32 6.40
N THR A 142 17.95 -7.98 7.53
CA THR A 142 18.64 -9.20 7.90
C THR A 142 17.62 -10.34 7.96
N GLU A 143 17.77 -11.35 7.12
CA GLU A 143 16.96 -12.56 7.13
C GLU A 143 17.72 -13.66 7.85
N VAL A 144 17.11 -14.22 8.88
CA VAL A 144 17.61 -15.37 9.63
C VAL A 144 16.74 -16.57 9.29
N ARG A 145 17.34 -17.62 8.73
CA ARG A 145 16.70 -18.91 8.53
C ARG A 145 16.66 -19.66 9.85
N VAL A 146 15.49 -19.66 10.51
CA VAL A 146 15.28 -20.33 11.79
C VAL A 146 15.21 -21.84 11.59
N SER A 147 14.54 -22.27 10.51
CA SER A 147 14.48 -23.66 10.06
C SER A 147 14.37 -23.70 8.53
N GLU A 148 14.19 -24.88 7.95
CA GLU A 148 13.97 -25.03 6.49
C GLU A 148 12.73 -24.31 5.98
N LYS A 149 11.75 -24.09 6.85
CA LYS A 149 10.44 -23.50 6.50
C LYS A 149 10.04 -22.32 7.37
N SER A 150 10.99 -21.78 8.13
CA SER A 150 10.73 -20.66 9.01
C SER A 150 11.84 -19.62 8.92
N THR A 151 11.48 -18.36 8.79
CA THR A 151 12.39 -17.22 8.68
C THR A 151 12.04 -16.13 9.69
N LEU A 152 13.05 -15.44 10.15
CA LEU A 152 12.91 -14.20 10.93
C LEU A 152 13.63 -13.08 10.17
N ASP A 153 12.88 -12.07 9.76
CA ASP A 153 13.43 -10.85 9.20
C ASP A 153 13.56 -9.78 10.29
N LEU A 154 14.73 -9.18 10.39
CA LEU A 154 14.99 -7.99 11.20
C LEU A 154 15.32 -6.84 10.26
N VAL A 155 14.57 -5.75 10.34
CA VAL A 155 14.72 -4.62 9.41
C VAL A 155 14.82 -3.31 10.16
N GLY A 156 15.85 -2.53 9.84
CA GLY A 156 15.95 -1.13 10.21
C GLY A 156 15.64 -0.25 9.01
N ILE A 157 14.75 0.72 9.18
CA ILE A 157 14.28 1.65 8.13
C ILE A 157 14.61 3.07 8.53
N TRP A 158 15.07 3.86 7.57
CA TRP A 158 15.28 5.30 7.74
C TRP A 158 14.85 6.05 6.47
N GLN A 159 13.67 6.64 6.50
CA GLN A 159 13.11 7.45 5.42
C GLN A 159 13.34 8.93 5.68
N ARG A 160 13.90 9.61 4.70
CA ARG A 160 14.11 11.07 4.74
C ARG A 160 12.90 11.77 4.12
N PRO A 161 12.64 13.05 4.47
CA PRO A 161 11.60 13.84 3.82
C PRO A 161 11.92 14.13 2.36
N GLU A 162 13.21 14.25 2.02
CA GLU A 162 13.68 14.55 0.68
C GLU A 162 14.40 13.36 0.06
N ASP A 163 14.27 13.20 -1.26
CA ASP A 163 15.02 12.20 -2.02
C ASP A 163 16.33 12.83 -2.55
N PRO A 164 17.49 12.48 -1.99
CA PRO A 164 18.75 13.03 -2.44
C PRO A 164 19.21 12.47 -3.79
N TRP A 165 18.54 11.46 -4.33
CA TRP A 165 18.95 10.73 -5.54
C TRP A 165 17.99 10.91 -6.69
N THR A 166 17.52 12.14 -6.84
CA THR A 166 16.64 12.56 -7.93
C THR A 166 17.41 13.46 -8.90
N VAL A 167 17.26 13.21 -10.20
CA VAL A 167 17.82 14.03 -11.28
C VAL A 167 16.67 14.75 -11.98
N GLY A 168 16.86 16.04 -12.25
CA GLY A 168 15.89 16.87 -12.97
C GLY A 168 14.82 17.52 -12.11
N ASN A 169 14.73 17.17 -10.86
CA ASN A 169 13.87 17.82 -9.88
C ASN A 169 14.56 17.84 -8.53
N GLU A 170 15.34 18.88 -8.28
CA GLU A 170 16.01 19.10 -7.00
C GLU A 170 14.97 19.38 -5.93
N ASN A 171 15.13 18.79 -4.75
CA ASN A 171 14.27 18.97 -3.58
C ASN A 171 12.84 18.44 -3.73
N VAL A 172 12.69 17.25 -4.31
CA VAL A 172 11.40 16.56 -4.27
C VAL A 172 11.05 16.23 -2.83
N ASP A 173 10.03 16.88 -2.35
CA ASP A 173 9.43 16.57 -1.07
C ASP A 173 8.68 15.24 -1.17
N LEU A 174 9.30 14.18 -0.67
CA LEU A 174 8.73 12.84 -0.67
C LEU A 174 7.45 12.74 0.17
N THR A 175 7.28 13.63 1.13
CA THR A 175 6.10 13.60 1.98
C THR A 175 4.84 13.98 1.22
N LYS A 176 4.94 14.81 0.19
CA LYS A 176 3.85 15.09 -0.75
C LYS A 176 3.41 13.86 -1.54
N TYR A 177 4.33 12.93 -1.78
CA TYR A 177 4.09 11.72 -2.57
C TYR A 177 3.85 10.50 -1.71
N GLN A 178 4.28 10.54 -0.46
CA GLN A 178 4.12 9.42 0.46
C GLN A 178 2.81 9.44 1.23
N ALA A 179 1.76 9.98 0.62
CA ALA A 179 0.43 9.94 1.17
C ALA A 179 0.18 10.83 2.38
N ARG A 180 1.01 11.82 2.59
CA ARG A 180 0.80 12.86 3.60
C ARG A 180 0.93 14.21 2.93
N GLU A 181 -0.17 14.87 2.69
CA GLU A 181 -0.18 16.21 2.14
C GLU A 181 0.55 17.18 3.09
N GLY A 182 1.53 17.88 2.57
CA GLY A 182 2.01 19.13 3.16
C GLY A 182 3.18 19.08 4.11
N GLY A 183 3.85 17.94 4.32
CA GLY A 183 4.95 17.91 5.29
C GLY A 183 6.35 17.97 4.68
N ASN A 184 7.07 19.05 4.86
CA ASN A 184 8.46 19.18 4.38
C ASN A 184 9.51 18.58 5.35
N ASP A 185 9.10 18.11 6.54
CA ASP A 185 10.03 17.76 7.61
C ASP A 185 9.85 16.33 8.16
N LEU A 186 8.99 15.49 7.56
CA LEU A 186 8.71 14.17 8.11
C LEU A 186 9.85 13.18 7.86
N THR A 187 10.65 12.92 8.89
CA THR A 187 11.55 11.77 8.93
C THR A 187 10.85 10.59 9.58
N GLU A 188 10.88 9.42 8.94
CA GLU A 188 10.34 8.18 9.49
C GLU A 188 11.49 7.21 9.77
N ARG A 189 11.53 6.68 10.99
CA ARG A 189 12.46 5.62 11.39
C ARG A 189 11.66 4.45 11.91
N ALA A 190 12.10 3.24 11.61
CA ALA A 190 11.44 2.06 12.14
C ALA A 190 12.41 0.91 12.36
N ALA A 191 12.04 0.06 13.31
CA ALA A 191 12.62 -1.27 13.50
C ALA A 191 11.50 -2.30 13.39
N LEU A 192 11.73 -3.35 12.60
CA LEU A 192 10.77 -4.41 12.34
C LEU A 192 11.38 -5.76 12.68
N ALA A 193 10.61 -6.62 13.34
CA ALA A 193 10.85 -8.06 13.41
C ALA A 193 9.64 -8.78 12.78
N TYR A 194 9.89 -9.65 11.81
CA TYR A 194 8.84 -10.41 11.12
C TYR A 194 9.20 -11.89 11.04
N TYR A 195 8.43 -12.71 11.71
CA TYR A 195 8.60 -14.15 11.73
C TYR A 195 7.56 -14.84 10.86
N CYS A 196 8.03 -15.64 9.92
CA CYS A 196 7.21 -16.50 9.07
C CYS A 196 7.38 -17.96 9.46
N ASN A 197 6.31 -18.68 9.75
CA ASN A 197 6.32 -20.11 9.97
C ASN A 197 5.48 -20.87 8.93
N ARG A 198 6.10 -21.79 8.23
CA ARG A 198 5.50 -22.65 7.20
C ARG A 198 5.71 -24.15 7.50
N GLU A 199 6.09 -24.51 8.73
CA GLU A 199 6.37 -25.89 9.14
C GLU A 199 5.16 -26.78 8.93
N ARG A 200 4.00 -26.31 9.34
CA ARG A 200 2.71 -26.97 9.09
C ARG A 200 2.05 -26.36 7.89
N LYS A 201 1.91 -27.14 6.81
CA LYS A 201 1.27 -26.68 5.56
C LYS A 201 -0.19 -26.29 5.77
N GLU A 202 -0.86 -26.94 6.72
CA GLU A 202 -2.28 -26.73 7.03
C GLU A 202 -2.47 -25.49 7.91
N PHE A 203 -1.45 -25.04 8.60
CA PHE A 203 -1.55 -23.90 9.52
C PHE A 203 -0.30 -23.01 9.49
N PRO A 204 -0.02 -22.35 8.35
CA PRO A 204 1.00 -21.31 8.30
C PRO A 204 0.61 -20.10 9.15
N TYR A 205 1.59 -19.47 9.77
CA TYR A 205 1.35 -18.24 10.53
C TYR A 205 2.54 -17.28 10.45
N GLU A 206 2.26 -16.03 10.75
CA GLU A 206 3.22 -14.95 10.76
C GLU A 206 3.01 -14.14 12.04
N LEU A 207 4.11 -13.71 12.64
CA LEU A 207 4.14 -12.83 13.80
C LEU A 207 4.99 -11.62 13.46
N TYR A 208 4.56 -10.44 13.87
CA TYR A 208 5.35 -9.24 13.61
C TYR A 208 5.27 -8.23 14.72
N TYR A 209 6.34 -7.45 14.79
CA TYR A 209 6.45 -6.30 15.66
C TYR A 209 7.16 -5.18 14.92
N VAL A 210 6.62 -3.97 15.00
CA VAL A 210 7.18 -2.75 14.40
C VAL A 210 7.22 -1.65 15.45
N TYR A 211 8.38 -1.06 15.65
CA TYR A 211 8.52 0.23 16.30
C TYR A 211 8.66 1.30 15.23
N LYS A 212 7.90 2.40 15.33
CA LYS A 212 7.97 3.52 14.40
C LYS A 212 8.09 4.84 15.14
N ASP A 213 9.01 5.67 14.65
CA ASP A 213 9.25 7.05 15.10
C ASP A 213 9.04 7.98 13.90
N GLU A 214 8.12 8.91 14.04
CA GLU A 214 7.76 9.93 13.06
C GLU A 214 8.08 11.29 13.64
N SER A 215 8.95 12.07 12.96
CA SER A 215 9.27 13.44 13.41
C SER A 215 8.06 14.37 13.28
N ARG A 216 8.14 15.53 13.88
CA ARG A 216 7.18 16.63 13.65
C ARG A 216 7.08 16.95 12.16
N TRP A 217 5.88 17.26 11.68
CA TRP A 217 5.64 17.56 10.28
C TRP A 217 4.58 18.66 10.10
N LEU A 218 4.54 19.24 8.90
CA LEU A 218 3.61 20.30 8.53
C LEU A 218 2.43 19.68 7.75
N ALA A 219 1.21 19.83 8.24
CA ALA A 219 0.03 19.42 7.54
C ALA A 219 -0.29 20.35 6.34
N ALA A 220 -1.12 19.92 5.41
CA ALA A 220 -1.50 20.69 4.22
C ALA A 220 -2.13 22.06 4.56
N ASN A 221 -2.83 22.14 5.68
CA ASN A 221 -3.42 23.36 6.22
C ASN A 221 -2.40 24.32 6.91
N GLY A 222 -1.12 23.94 6.92
CA GLY A 222 -0.05 24.69 7.59
C GLY A 222 0.09 24.42 9.10
N ALA A 223 -0.73 23.55 9.67
CA ALA A 223 -0.60 23.18 11.08
C ALA A 223 0.64 22.29 11.29
N ARG A 224 1.39 22.57 12.34
CA ARG A 224 2.49 21.69 12.77
C ARG A 224 1.93 20.56 13.61
N LEU A 225 2.04 19.34 13.08
CA LEU A 225 1.68 18.14 13.81
C LEU A 225 2.86 17.62 14.62
N PRO A 226 2.60 17.11 15.83
CA PRO A 226 3.64 16.63 16.73
C PRO A 226 4.26 15.31 16.22
N GLU A 227 5.42 14.98 16.80
CA GLU A 227 6.03 13.67 16.61
C GLU A 227 5.14 12.56 17.13
N ARG A 228 5.30 11.37 16.52
CA ARG A 228 4.63 10.15 16.93
C ARG A 228 5.65 9.05 17.15
N ARG A 229 5.49 8.33 18.24
CA ARG A 229 6.29 7.14 18.57
C ARG A 229 5.36 6.03 18.97
N TYR A 230 5.35 4.97 18.20
CA TYR A 230 4.41 3.90 18.47
C TYR A 230 4.94 2.53 18.07
N HIS A 231 4.35 1.55 18.70
CA HIS A 231 4.60 0.14 18.52
C HIS A 231 3.37 -0.49 17.85
N THR A 232 3.60 -1.41 16.94
CA THR A 232 2.57 -2.23 16.31
C THR A 232 2.95 -3.67 16.47
N ALA A 233 2.10 -4.49 17.07
CA ALA A 233 2.31 -5.93 17.16
C ALA A 233 1.12 -6.65 16.52
N GLY A 234 1.40 -7.74 15.78
CA GLY A 234 0.33 -8.47 15.12
C GLY A 234 0.65 -9.92 14.81
N VAL A 235 -0.43 -10.63 14.51
CA VAL A 235 -0.42 -12.03 14.10
C VAL A 235 -1.27 -12.20 12.85
N ARG A 236 -0.77 -13.01 11.92
CA ARG A 236 -1.51 -13.44 10.72
C ARG A 236 -1.52 -14.96 10.64
N LEU A 237 -2.72 -15.53 10.52
CA LEU A 237 -2.98 -16.96 10.42
C LEU A 237 -3.52 -17.25 9.03
N ILE A 238 -3.06 -18.35 8.40
CA ILE A 238 -3.44 -18.72 7.03
C ILE A 238 -3.83 -20.21 7.00
N PRO A 239 -4.86 -20.64 7.76
CA PRO A 239 -5.24 -22.03 7.83
C PRO A 239 -5.79 -22.55 6.50
N ARG A 240 -5.47 -23.81 6.21
CA ARG A 240 -5.95 -24.58 5.06
C ARG A 240 -6.68 -25.80 5.59
N PHE A 241 -8.00 -25.76 5.59
CA PHE A 241 -8.81 -26.83 6.17
C PHE A 241 -8.98 -28.01 5.22
N SER A 242 -8.92 -27.73 3.91
CA SER A 242 -8.95 -28.74 2.84
C SER A 242 -8.36 -28.16 1.55
N GLU A 243 -8.42 -28.91 0.45
CA GLU A 243 -8.07 -28.41 -0.89
C GLU A 243 -9.05 -27.35 -1.42
N HIS A 244 -10.27 -27.29 -0.84
CA HIS A 244 -11.29 -26.32 -1.19
C HIS A 244 -11.36 -25.14 -0.25
N TRP A 245 -11.14 -25.36 1.06
CA TRP A 245 -11.34 -24.38 2.10
C TRP A 245 -10.04 -23.83 2.65
N THR A 246 -9.87 -22.52 2.50
CA THR A 246 -8.79 -21.76 3.12
C THR A 246 -9.38 -20.59 3.91
N ALA A 247 -8.65 -20.12 4.91
CA ALA A 247 -9.00 -18.88 5.59
C ALA A 247 -7.77 -18.02 5.82
N GLU A 248 -8.00 -16.77 6.14
CA GLU A 248 -6.98 -15.82 6.58
C GLU A 248 -7.58 -15.02 7.74
N ALA A 249 -6.78 -14.83 8.79
CA ALA A 249 -7.07 -13.91 9.86
C ALA A 249 -5.82 -13.10 10.19
N GLU A 250 -5.98 -11.81 10.38
CA GLU A 250 -4.90 -10.92 10.82
C GLU A 250 -5.43 -9.98 11.90
N LEU A 251 -4.70 -9.86 12.99
CA LEU A 251 -5.00 -8.95 14.09
C LEU A 251 -3.74 -8.20 14.45
N ALA A 252 -3.84 -6.88 14.58
CA ALA A 252 -2.75 -6.03 15.03
C ALA A 252 -3.27 -4.96 16.00
N GLY A 253 -2.43 -4.64 16.98
CA GLY A 253 -2.66 -3.56 17.93
C GLY A 253 -1.52 -2.56 17.92
N GLN A 254 -1.83 -1.31 18.23
CA GLN A 254 -0.90 -0.19 18.32
C GLN A 254 -0.97 0.47 19.67
N TYR A 255 0.18 0.87 20.19
CA TYR A 255 0.29 1.68 21.38
C TYR A 255 1.51 2.60 21.27
N GLY A 256 1.43 3.76 21.88
CA GLY A 256 2.49 4.74 21.82
C GLY A 256 2.03 6.11 22.26
N THR A 257 2.75 7.14 21.80
CA THR A 257 2.48 8.53 22.14
C THR A 257 2.55 9.44 20.94
N ILE A 258 1.77 10.51 21.01
CA ILE A 258 1.82 11.69 20.16
C ILE A 258 2.35 12.81 21.05
N GLY A 259 3.43 13.45 20.64
CA GLY A 259 4.07 14.53 21.41
C GLY A 259 3.18 15.76 21.57
N ASP A 260 3.63 16.67 22.40
CA ASP A 260 2.97 17.95 22.65
C ASP A 260 2.92 18.83 21.39
N SER A 261 1.74 19.30 21.02
CA SER A 261 1.50 20.22 19.90
C SER A 261 1.64 21.69 20.32
N GLY A 262 1.84 21.98 21.58
CA GLY A 262 1.92 23.33 22.16
C GLY A 262 0.55 23.89 22.61
N SER A 263 -0.55 23.39 22.03
CA SER A 263 -1.93 23.73 22.45
C SER A 263 -2.59 22.60 23.25
N VAL A 264 -2.16 21.37 22.99
CA VAL A 264 -2.62 20.16 23.67
C VAL A 264 -1.39 19.36 24.10
N GLY A 265 -1.37 18.83 25.30
CA GLY A 265 -0.28 18.03 25.83
C GLY A 265 -0.09 16.69 25.10
N GLU A 266 0.86 15.89 25.57
CA GLU A 266 1.12 14.55 25.05
C GLU A 266 -0.15 13.68 25.11
N ARG A 267 -0.38 12.88 24.05
CA ARG A 267 -1.54 11.99 23.91
C ARG A 267 -1.07 10.55 23.73
N ASP A 268 -1.87 9.61 24.23
CA ASP A 268 -1.64 8.19 23.99
C ASP A 268 -2.17 7.75 22.61
N ILE A 269 -1.61 6.66 22.08
CA ILE A 269 -2.08 5.97 20.88
C ILE A 269 -2.57 4.57 21.29
N ALA A 270 -3.78 4.18 20.85
CA ALA A 270 -4.37 2.87 21.12
C ALA A 270 -5.21 2.36 19.93
N GLY A 271 -4.61 2.25 18.75
CA GLY A 271 -5.27 1.79 17.52
C GLY A 271 -5.23 0.27 17.35
N TRP A 272 -6.14 -0.28 16.56
CA TRP A 272 -6.13 -1.70 16.21
C TRP A 272 -6.70 -1.97 14.81
N MET A 273 -6.31 -3.12 14.23
CA MET A 273 -6.78 -3.62 12.93
C MET A 273 -7.15 -5.09 13.07
N GLY A 274 -8.25 -5.47 12.43
CA GLY A 274 -8.66 -6.85 12.26
C GLY A 274 -9.03 -7.17 10.81
N TYR A 275 -8.62 -8.32 10.34
CA TYR A 275 -9.10 -8.92 9.10
C TYR A 275 -9.44 -10.38 9.33
N GLY A 276 -10.57 -10.83 8.81
CA GLY A 276 -10.97 -12.23 8.83
C GLY A 276 -11.69 -12.58 7.54
N GLY A 277 -11.30 -13.68 6.90
CA GLY A 277 -11.94 -14.12 5.68
C GLY A 277 -11.80 -15.62 5.46
N THR A 278 -12.73 -16.20 4.75
CA THR A 278 -12.72 -17.59 4.32
C THR A 278 -13.01 -17.69 2.83
N THR A 279 -12.30 -18.58 2.16
CA THR A 279 -12.40 -18.80 0.72
C THR A 279 -12.75 -20.25 0.45
N TYR A 280 -13.78 -20.46 -0.34
CA TYR A 280 -14.09 -21.75 -0.96
C TYR A 280 -13.71 -21.72 -2.43
N THR A 281 -12.95 -22.70 -2.89
CA THR A 281 -12.51 -22.85 -4.29
C THR A 281 -12.94 -24.22 -4.83
N VAL A 282 -13.57 -24.24 -5.99
CA VAL A 282 -13.87 -25.48 -6.72
C VAL A 282 -12.65 -25.86 -7.54
N THR A 283 -11.81 -26.74 -7.00
CA THR A 283 -10.50 -27.07 -7.57
C THR A 283 -10.58 -27.99 -8.79
N GLU A 284 -11.65 -28.76 -8.93
CA GLU A 284 -11.89 -29.72 -10.01
C GLU A 284 -12.29 -29.03 -11.32
N TRP A 285 -12.83 -27.83 -11.25
CA TRP A 285 -13.24 -27.10 -12.44
C TRP A 285 -12.05 -26.42 -13.12
N LYS A 286 -12.04 -26.49 -14.44
CA LYS A 286 -10.98 -25.86 -15.24
C LYS A 286 -10.76 -24.36 -14.93
N TRP A 287 -11.83 -23.68 -14.53
CA TRP A 287 -11.82 -22.24 -14.26
C TRP A 287 -11.64 -21.91 -12.78
N LYS A 288 -11.55 -22.92 -11.93
CA LYS A 288 -11.34 -22.79 -10.49
C LYS A 288 -12.13 -21.63 -9.87
N PRO A 289 -13.47 -21.65 -9.98
CA PRO A 289 -14.28 -20.60 -9.37
C PRO A 289 -14.08 -20.59 -7.85
N TYR A 290 -14.12 -19.39 -7.28
CA TYR A 290 -14.01 -19.23 -5.85
C TYR A 290 -14.98 -18.17 -5.31
N VAL A 291 -15.28 -18.30 -4.05
CA VAL A 291 -16.01 -17.29 -3.26
C VAL A 291 -15.25 -17.06 -1.97
N THR A 292 -15.01 -15.80 -1.65
CA THR A 292 -14.43 -15.33 -0.40
C THR A 292 -15.45 -14.47 0.33
N ALA A 293 -15.71 -14.76 1.60
CA ALA A 293 -16.41 -13.85 2.49
C ALA A 293 -15.40 -13.34 3.53
N ALA A 294 -15.29 -12.03 3.65
CA ALA A 294 -14.30 -11.42 4.53
C ALA A 294 -14.81 -10.12 5.15
N THR A 295 -14.17 -9.74 6.25
CA THR A 295 -14.38 -8.45 6.90
C THR A 295 -13.02 -7.84 7.25
N LEU A 296 -12.86 -6.56 6.93
CA LEU A 296 -11.78 -5.72 7.38
C LEU A 296 -12.33 -4.74 8.40
N VAL A 297 -11.63 -4.56 9.51
CA VAL A 297 -11.93 -3.54 10.52
C VAL A 297 -10.65 -2.76 10.79
N LEU A 298 -10.75 -1.44 10.74
CA LEU A 298 -9.70 -0.50 11.11
C LEU A 298 -10.30 0.43 12.16
N SER A 299 -9.76 0.46 13.34
CA SER A 299 -10.29 1.33 14.42
C SER A 299 -10.30 2.80 14.00
N GLY A 300 -11.23 3.55 14.55
CA GLY A 300 -11.43 4.98 14.34
C GLY A 300 -11.10 5.78 15.60
N ASP A 301 -11.08 7.08 15.42
CA ASP A 301 -11.03 8.08 16.46
C ASP A 301 -12.21 9.04 16.24
N ASP A 302 -12.78 9.59 17.25
CA ASP A 302 -13.85 10.59 17.19
C ASP A 302 -13.30 11.98 16.81
N GLU A 303 -12.00 12.16 16.92
CA GLU A 303 -11.30 13.36 16.48
C GLU A 303 -10.46 13.10 15.21
N ARG A 304 -10.21 14.15 14.46
CA ARG A 304 -9.36 14.06 13.27
C ARG A 304 -7.90 13.94 13.67
N PHE A 305 -7.17 13.05 12.99
CA PHE A 305 -5.74 12.83 13.23
C PHE A 305 -4.85 14.04 12.95
N ASP A 306 -5.33 14.95 12.09
CA ASP A 306 -4.64 16.18 11.68
C ASP A 306 -5.15 17.42 12.43
N ASP A 307 -6.02 17.24 13.42
CA ASP A 307 -6.44 18.32 14.30
C ASP A 307 -5.36 18.57 15.36
N PRO A 308 -4.74 19.76 15.36
CA PRO A 308 -3.73 20.11 16.36
C PRO A 308 -4.32 20.29 17.76
N ASN A 309 -5.64 20.38 17.89
CA ASN A 309 -6.37 20.52 19.15
C ASN A 309 -7.01 19.21 19.63
N ALA A 310 -6.82 18.14 18.87
CA ALA A 310 -7.32 16.84 19.26
C ALA A 310 -6.79 16.42 20.63
N SER A 311 -7.66 15.94 21.49
CA SER A 311 -7.39 15.61 22.90
C SER A 311 -7.60 14.11 23.19
N GLY A 312 -7.30 13.67 24.39
CA GLY A 312 -7.51 12.28 24.75
C GLY A 312 -6.58 11.28 24.05
N THR A 313 -7.01 10.03 23.93
CA THR A 313 -6.25 8.95 23.30
C THR A 313 -6.61 8.81 21.81
N ASP A 314 -5.62 8.85 20.92
CA ASP A 314 -5.82 8.53 19.48
C ASP A 314 -6.09 7.01 19.33
N THR A 315 -7.35 6.66 19.11
CA THR A 315 -7.80 5.25 18.94
C THR A 315 -7.83 4.83 17.47
N GLY A 316 -7.53 5.74 16.56
CA GLY A 316 -7.51 5.48 15.11
C GLY A 316 -6.36 4.59 14.69
N TRP A 317 -6.64 3.60 13.83
CA TRP A 317 -5.60 2.78 13.22
C TRP A 317 -4.64 3.62 12.37
N ASN A 318 -3.34 3.45 12.58
CA ASN A 318 -2.31 3.98 11.69
C ASN A 318 -1.77 2.84 10.80
N PRO A 319 -1.85 2.94 9.47
CA PRO A 319 -1.40 1.87 8.57
C PRO A 319 0.11 1.65 8.54
N VAL A 320 0.88 2.27 9.42
CA VAL A 320 2.33 2.15 9.57
C VAL A 320 3.06 2.50 8.26
N PHE A 321 3.33 1.50 7.44
CA PHE A 321 3.83 1.59 6.07
C PHE A 321 2.91 0.86 5.08
N GLY A 322 1.69 0.53 5.47
CA GLY A 322 0.66 -0.08 4.62
C GLY A 322 0.11 0.91 3.59
N ARG A 323 0.98 1.63 2.94
CA ARG A 323 0.65 2.63 1.94
C ARG A 323 0.21 1.98 0.66
N GLY A 324 -0.89 2.39 0.14
CA GLY A 324 -1.37 1.95 -1.15
C GLY A 324 -2.72 1.26 -1.14
N VAL A 325 -3.23 1.13 -2.35
CA VAL A 325 -4.56 0.62 -2.63
C VAL A 325 -4.54 -0.90 -2.54
N TRP A 326 -4.83 -1.44 -1.40
CA TRP A 326 -4.97 -2.88 -1.26
C TRP A 326 -6.44 -3.35 -1.31
N THR A 327 -7.40 -2.42 -1.24
CA THR A 327 -8.83 -2.70 -1.38
C THR A 327 -9.42 -2.08 -2.64
N SER A 328 -9.33 -0.75 -2.79
CA SER A 328 -10.01 0.01 -3.83
C SER A 328 -9.28 1.33 -4.10
N ASP A 329 -9.24 1.75 -5.37
CA ASP A 329 -8.68 3.04 -5.78
C ASP A 329 -9.60 4.19 -5.34
N ILE A 330 -10.91 4.02 -5.47
CA ILE A 330 -11.90 5.01 -4.97
C ILE A 330 -11.77 5.18 -3.47
N MET A 331 -11.64 4.10 -2.70
CA MET A 331 -11.44 4.21 -1.26
C MET A 331 -10.20 5.01 -0.91
N SER A 332 -9.11 4.80 -1.61
CA SER A 332 -7.89 5.57 -1.38
C SER A 332 -8.07 7.04 -1.72
N ALA A 333 -8.82 7.38 -2.75
CA ALA A 333 -9.16 8.76 -3.10
C ALA A 333 -10.16 9.36 -2.12
N ALA A 334 -11.18 8.59 -1.70
CA ALA A 334 -12.20 9.02 -0.75
C ALA A 334 -11.65 9.24 0.66
N TYR A 335 -10.70 8.42 1.06
CA TYR A 335 -9.94 8.61 2.30
C TYR A 335 -8.78 9.59 2.07
N ALA A 336 -9.06 10.71 1.47
CA ALA A 336 -8.19 11.73 0.86
C ALA A 336 -6.84 12.00 1.54
N ASN A 337 -6.69 11.61 2.79
CA ASN A 337 -5.45 11.71 3.52
C ASN A 337 -4.61 10.43 3.44
N TYR A 338 -4.95 9.51 2.54
CA TYR A 338 -4.28 8.22 2.37
C TYR A 338 -4.17 7.41 3.68
N ARG A 339 -4.95 7.77 4.66
CA ARG A 339 -5.01 7.10 5.94
C ARG A 339 -6.18 6.12 5.90
N LEU A 340 -5.86 4.87 5.64
CA LEU A 340 -6.82 3.79 5.83
C LEU A 340 -7.03 3.58 7.32
N SER A 341 -8.09 4.16 7.84
CA SER A 341 -8.50 4.17 9.25
C SER A 341 -10.02 4.26 9.33
N ASN A 342 -10.60 4.02 10.50
CA ASN A 342 -12.00 4.21 10.79
C ASN A 342 -12.93 3.50 9.79
N LEU A 343 -12.74 2.20 9.58
CA LEU A 343 -13.44 1.44 8.56
C LEU A 343 -13.89 0.08 9.06
N ILE A 344 -15.15 -0.26 8.81
CA ILE A 344 -15.68 -1.62 8.86
C ILE A 344 -16.14 -1.98 7.44
N TYR A 345 -15.52 -2.99 6.83
CA TYR A 345 -15.82 -3.40 5.46
C TYR A 345 -16.04 -4.92 5.36
N PRO A 346 -17.27 -5.40 5.67
CA PRO A 346 -17.66 -6.75 5.28
C PRO A 346 -17.88 -6.80 3.77
N HIS A 347 -17.32 -7.82 3.12
CA HIS A 347 -17.42 -7.96 1.67
C HIS A 347 -17.41 -9.41 1.22
N VAL A 348 -17.95 -9.64 0.05
CA VAL A 348 -17.85 -10.90 -0.68
C VAL A 348 -17.08 -10.67 -1.97
N GLU A 349 -16.13 -11.53 -2.25
CA GLU A 349 -15.44 -11.59 -3.54
C GLU A 349 -15.74 -12.95 -4.20
N THR A 350 -16.03 -12.92 -5.48
CA THR A 350 -16.13 -14.15 -6.30
C THR A 350 -15.29 -13.98 -7.55
N GLY A 351 -14.77 -15.07 -8.09
CA GLY A 351 -13.94 -14.98 -9.29
C GLY A 351 -13.69 -16.30 -9.96
N LEU A 352 -13.09 -16.20 -11.14
CA LEU A 352 -12.70 -17.29 -12.02
C LEU A 352 -11.22 -17.14 -12.37
N ASN A 353 -10.48 -18.24 -12.33
CA ASN A 353 -9.07 -18.29 -12.74
C ASN A 353 -8.92 -19.29 -13.88
N PHE A 354 -8.68 -18.79 -15.07
CA PHE A 354 -8.54 -19.62 -16.26
C PHE A 354 -7.10 -20.13 -16.39
N ALA A 355 -6.94 -21.35 -16.91
CA ALA A 355 -5.64 -21.99 -17.07
C ALA A 355 -4.69 -21.23 -18.01
N ASP A 356 -5.22 -20.36 -18.84
CA ASP A 356 -4.48 -19.54 -19.79
C ASP A 356 -3.99 -18.19 -19.20
N GLY A 357 -4.16 -17.97 -17.88
CA GLY A 357 -3.71 -16.79 -17.16
C GLY A 357 -4.68 -15.62 -17.17
N HIS A 358 -5.88 -15.80 -17.75
CA HIS A 358 -6.96 -14.85 -17.54
C HIS A 358 -7.58 -15.02 -16.15
N SER A 359 -8.00 -13.94 -15.53
CA SER A 359 -8.82 -13.99 -14.31
C SER A 359 -9.82 -12.86 -14.30
N VAL A 360 -10.98 -13.13 -13.74
CA VAL A 360 -12.02 -12.14 -13.47
C VAL A 360 -12.46 -12.26 -12.03
N SER A 361 -12.62 -11.14 -11.34
CA SER A 361 -13.19 -11.13 -9.99
C SER A 361 -14.16 -9.96 -9.82
N LEU A 362 -15.15 -10.18 -8.98
CA LEU A 362 -16.11 -9.18 -8.52
C LEU A 362 -16.10 -9.20 -6.99
N GLN A 363 -15.81 -8.06 -6.39
CA GLN A 363 -15.86 -7.84 -4.96
C GLN A 363 -16.90 -6.78 -4.63
N GLY A 364 -17.62 -6.91 -3.53
CA GLY A 364 -18.52 -5.85 -3.09
C GLY A 364 -19.00 -6.03 -1.66
N GLY A 365 -19.42 -4.93 -1.06
CA GLY A 365 -19.96 -4.88 0.29
C GLY A 365 -20.23 -3.48 0.82
N PRO A 366 -20.99 -3.37 1.92
CA PRO A 366 -21.21 -2.12 2.62
C PRO A 366 -19.98 -1.69 3.40
N GLN A 367 -19.87 -0.39 3.63
CA GLN A 367 -18.81 0.24 4.41
C GLN A 367 -19.40 1.07 5.54
N PHE A 368 -18.80 0.98 6.70
CA PHE A 368 -19.21 1.72 7.89
C PHE A 368 -17.96 2.32 8.56
N VAL A 369 -18.15 3.34 9.39
CA VAL A 369 -17.13 3.82 10.33
C VAL A 369 -17.20 3.04 11.65
N CYS A 370 -16.07 2.95 12.34
CA CYS A 370 -16.02 2.47 13.73
C CYS A 370 -16.50 3.56 14.70
N GLU A 371 -16.00 4.78 14.47
CA GLU A 371 -16.30 5.95 15.29
C GLU A 371 -16.87 7.06 14.42
N ARG A 372 -17.80 7.84 14.97
CA ARG A 372 -18.46 8.95 14.26
C ARG A 372 -17.62 10.21 14.41
N ASP A 373 -16.77 10.45 13.43
CA ASP A 373 -15.81 11.54 13.36
C ASP A 373 -16.26 12.72 12.48
N ASN A 374 -17.55 12.76 12.11
CA ASN A 374 -18.12 13.80 11.26
C ASN A 374 -19.24 14.59 11.94
N SER A 375 -19.53 15.78 11.42
CA SER A 375 -20.58 16.66 11.92
C SER A 375 -21.99 16.08 11.75
N ASN A 376 -22.20 15.16 10.83
CA ASN A 376 -23.51 14.57 10.53
C ASN A 376 -23.86 13.42 11.50
N GLY A 377 -22.87 12.85 12.19
CA GLY A 377 -23.05 11.75 13.10
C GLY A 377 -23.45 10.42 12.45
N ASP A 378 -23.35 10.32 11.12
CA ASP A 378 -23.71 9.13 10.38
C ASP A 378 -22.54 8.12 10.36
N SER A 379 -22.88 6.84 10.26
CA SER A 379 -21.90 5.76 10.28
C SER A 379 -21.78 5.00 8.96
N PHE A 380 -22.73 5.18 8.03
CA PHE A 380 -22.77 4.45 6.76
C PHE A 380 -21.96 5.18 5.69
N ARG A 381 -20.87 4.56 5.21
CA ARG A 381 -20.01 5.10 4.15
C ARG A 381 -20.46 4.74 2.74
N GLY A 382 -21.35 3.76 2.59
CA GLY A 382 -21.88 3.40 1.28
C GLY A 382 -21.61 1.95 0.87
N TYR A 383 -21.93 1.63 -0.39
CA TYR A 383 -21.70 0.34 -1.00
C TYR A 383 -20.58 0.44 -2.04
N LEU A 384 -19.54 -0.37 -1.87
CA LEU A 384 -18.43 -0.47 -2.82
C LEU A 384 -18.57 -1.74 -3.67
N GLY A 385 -18.45 -1.60 -4.99
CA GLY A 385 -18.28 -2.70 -5.94
C GLY A 385 -16.98 -2.55 -6.73
N VAL A 386 -16.24 -3.65 -6.92
CA VAL A 386 -14.97 -3.69 -7.67
C VAL A 386 -15.00 -4.87 -8.62
N LEU A 387 -15.00 -4.60 -9.91
CA LEU A 387 -14.82 -5.60 -10.98
C LEU A 387 -13.40 -5.51 -11.52
N ARG A 388 -12.70 -6.62 -11.59
CA ARG A 388 -11.35 -6.70 -12.12
C ARG A 388 -11.24 -7.82 -13.14
N TYR A 389 -10.66 -7.51 -14.30
CA TYR A 389 -10.30 -8.49 -15.33
C TYR A 389 -8.82 -8.36 -15.66
N LEU A 390 -8.09 -9.44 -15.50
CA LEU A 390 -6.68 -9.55 -15.85
C LEU A 390 -6.54 -10.50 -17.05
N PHE A 391 -5.74 -10.10 -18.02
CA PHE A 391 -5.50 -10.90 -19.21
C PHE A 391 -4.03 -10.84 -19.67
N PRO A 392 -3.43 -11.97 -20.05
CA PRO A 392 -2.09 -11.99 -20.61
C PRO A 392 -2.12 -11.54 -22.07
N LEU A 393 -1.31 -10.55 -22.40
CA LEU A 393 -1.04 -10.14 -23.79
C LEU A 393 0.15 -10.90 -24.39
N VAL A 394 1.20 -11.04 -23.59
CA VAL A 394 2.39 -11.81 -23.93
C VAL A 394 2.78 -12.66 -22.74
N ARG A 395 2.95 -13.95 -22.94
CA ARG A 395 3.38 -14.87 -21.89
C ARG A 395 4.88 -15.11 -21.97
N GLU A 396 5.49 -15.20 -20.81
CA GLU A 396 6.84 -15.71 -20.71
C GLU A 396 6.92 -17.15 -21.23
N SER A 397 7.98 -17.49 -21.92
CA SER A 397 8.24 -18.83 -22.42
C SER A 397 9.73 -19.14 -22.35
N LYS A 398 10.11 -20.43 -22.52
CA LYS A 398 11.52 -20.84 -22.57
C LYS A 398 12.34 -20.09 -23.64
N LYS A 399 11.69 -19.53 -24.68
CA LYS A 399 12.32 -18.80 -25.77
C LYS A 399 12.19 -17.28 -25.67
N ARG A 400 11.36 -16.78 -24.74
CA ARG A 400 11.07 -15.35 -24.58
C ARG A 400 11.09 -15.02 -23.11
N ARG A 401 12.06 -14.22 -22.67
CA ARG A 401 12.04 -13.56 -21.38
C ARG A 401 11.02 -12.43 -21.44
N GLY A 402 10.30 -12.29 -20.34
CA GLY A 402 9.36 -11.21 -20.16
C GLY A 402 7.91 -11.55 -20.48
N ALA A 403 7.04 -10.84 -19.81
CA ALA A 403 5.59 -10.97 -19.89
C ALA A 403 4.93 -9.60 -20.04
N VAL A 404 3.82 -9.55 -20.78
CA VAL A 404 2.96 -8.37 -20.87
C VAL A 404 1.54 -8.79 -20.47
N ARG A 405 0.96 -8.05 -19.56
CA ARG A 405 -0.42 -8.27 -19.10
C ARG A 405 -1.24 -6.99 -19.20
N GLY A 406 -2.53 -7.16 -19.43
CA GLY A 406 -3.52 -6.10 -19.33
C GLY A 406 -4.39 -6.28 -18.09
N VAL A 407 -4.89 -5.17 -17.57
CA VAL A 407 -5.89 -5.14 -16.49
C VAL A 407 -6.97 -4.15 -16.86
N VAL A 408 -8.23 -4.54 -16.71
CA VAL A 408 -9.38 -3.64 -16.68
C VAL A 408 -9.94 -3.68 -15.27
N LYS A 409 -10.14 -2.53 -14.66
CA LYS A 409 -10.70 -2.40 -13.32
C LYS A 409 -11.82 -1.37 -13.36
N LEU A 410 -12.98 -1.75 -12.88
CA LEU A 410 -14.11 -0.85 -12.66
C LEU A 410 -14.44 -0.87 -11.18
N GLU A 411 -14.53 0.28 -10.58
CA GLU A 411 -15.03 0.46 -9.23
C GLU A 411 -16.23 1.39 -9.25
N VAL A 412 -17.19 1.08 -8.39
CA VAL A 412 -18.40 1.89 -8.18
C VAL A 412 -18.58 2.03 -6.68
N LEU A 413 -18.74 3.26 -6.22
CA LEU A 413 -19.10 3.56 -4.84
C LEU A 413 -20.38 4.36 -4.83
N GLU A 414 -21.44 3.75 -4.32
CA GLU A 414 -22.66 4.45 -3.92
C GLU A 414 -22.44 4.99 -2.50
N ALA A 415 -22.17 6.29 -2.40
CA ALA A 415 -21.82 6.92 -1.14
C ALA A 415 -23.00 6.91 -0.16
N GLY A 416 -22.72 6.75 1.10
CA GLY A 416 -23.67 6.83 2.20
C GLY A 416 -23.70 8.21 2.85
N ASP A 417 -24.64 8.36 3.79
CA ASP A 417 -24.94 9.63 4.49
C ASP A 417 -23.73 10.17 5.29
N TYR A 418 -22.76 9.33 5.60
CA TYR A 418 -21.50 9.77 6.20
C TYR A 418 -20.81 10.90 5.43
N TYR A 419 -20.96 10.94 4.11
CA TYR A 419 -20.37 11.98 3.26
C TYR A 419 -21.27 13.21 3.05
N GLY A 420 -22.44 13.25 3.65
CA GLY A 420 -23.37 14.37 3.66
C GLY A 420 -24.24 14.51 2.41
N GLU A 421 -23.70 14.42 1.23
CA GLU A 421 -24.43 14.41 -0.05
C GLU A 421 -24.01 13.15 -0.81
N PRO A 422 -24.83 12.10 -0.79
CA PRO A 422 -24.49 10.84 -1.44
C PRO A 422 -24.59 10.98 -2.96
N ASP A 423 -23.47 10.81 -3.63
CA ASP A 423 -23.37 10.71 -5.08
C ASP A 423 -22.71 9.39 -5.48
N LEU A 424 -23.02 8.94 -6.68
CA LEU A 424 -22.40 7.74 -7.25
C LEU A 424 -21.04 8.11 -7.84
N ALA A 425 -19.99 7.40 -7.41
CA ALA A 425 -18.65 7.55 -7.94
C ALA A 425 -18.21 6.37 -8.77
N TYR A 426 -17.50 6.65 -9.84
CA TYR A 426 -16.95 5.65 -10.74
C TYR A 426 -15.45 5.81 -10.88
N TYR A 427 -14.76 4.69 -10.97
CA TYR A 427 -13.36 4.63 -11.32
C TYR A 427 -13.16 3.53 -12.34
N LEU A 428 -12.74 3.90 -13.55
CA LEU A 428 -12.40 2.95 -14.61
C LEU A 428 -10.91 3.05 -14.91
N ARG A 429 -10.21 1.92 -14.90
CA ARG A 429 -8.80 1.84 -15.25
C ARG A 429 -8.55 0.78 -16.29
N PHE A 430 -7.83 1.17 -17.35
CA PHE A 430 -7.18 0.26 -18.27
C PHE A 430 -5.68 0.30 -18.04
N GLU A 431 -5.03 -0.85 -17.90
CA GLU A 431 -3.59 -0.94 -17.62
C GLU A 431 -2.91 -1.93 -18.54
N ILE A 432 -1.70 -1.58 -19.00
CA ILE A 432 -0.75 -2.50 -19.62
C ILE A 432 0.52 -2.49 -18.77
N HIS A 433 0.97 -3.65 -18.37
CA HIS A 433 2.18 -3.83 -17.61
C HIS A 433 3.09 -4.83 -18.30
N ALA A 434 4.31 -4.40 -18.65
CA ALA A 434 5.34 -5.19 -19.29
C ALA A 434 6.54 -5.35 -18.36
N GLN A 435 6.99 -6.57 -18.20
CA GLN A 435 8.23 -6.94 -17.51
C GLN A 435 9.11 -7.67 -18.54
N LEU A 436 10.16 -7.01 -19.02
CA LEU A 436 11.01 -7.44 -20.13
C LEU A 436 12.45 -7.57 -19.68
#